data_77e00481c456833db46449644ac0eca6
#
_entry.id   77e00481c456833db46449644ac0eca6
#
_cell.length_a   1.000
_cell.length_b   1.000
_cell.length_c   1.000
_cell.angle_alpha   90.00
_cell.angle_beta   90.00
_cell.angle_gamma   90.00
#
_symmetry.space_group_name_H-M   'P 1'
#
loop_
_entity.id
_entity.type
_entity.pdbx_description
1 polymer ?
#
loop_
_entity_poly.entity_id
_entity_poly.type
_entity_poly.pdbx_seq_one_letter_code
_entity_poly.pdbx_strand_id
1 'polypeptide(L)'
;MKRLVLAVPALVMLILAPLAPAFGQAGGIDMAALDRLAEDHKQVPLTEDIINRFVASYPEMKAVGAKFPQTEATEDKASEDGDDELASMPPEKRKAMEEVATKHGFKDLEEWMTVASTLAMSYAHLREGKSRQDLQTMIDRAVTQAENNPKLTQEQREKAIAQYREIGDKLAKLQPLPGNIELVEKMIGKVAPVMKIQ
;
A
#
# COMPACT_ATOMS: atom_id res chain seq x y z
N MET A 1 2.69 14.59 18.64
CA MET A 1 3.03 13.24 18.18
C MET A 1 1.80 12.69 17.48
N LYS A 2 1.58 13.09 16.23
CA LYS A 2 0.47 12.61 15.41
C LYS A 2 1.04 11.71 14.31
N ARG A 3 0.30 10.73 13.99
CA ARG A 3 0.56 9.48 13.31
C ARG A 3 0.92 9.70 11.85
N LEU A 4 2.06 9.20 11.41
CA LEU A 4 2.26 8.84 10.01
C LEU A 4 1.26 7.67 9.75
N VAL A 5 0.07 8.03 9.34
CA VAL A 5 -0.96 7.05 8.97
C VAL A 5 -0.60 6.61 7.56
N LEU A 6 0.03 5.45 7.45
CA LEU A 6 -0.02 4.67 6.23
C LEU A 6 -1.51 4.37 5.95
N ALA A 7 -2.14 5.24 5.16
CA ALA A 7 -3.58 5.19 4.87
C ALA A 7 -3.99 3.99 3.98
N VAL A 8 -3.03 3.15 3.61
CA VAL A 8 -3.27 2.02 2.69
C VAL A 8 -4.21 0.94 3.25
N PRO A 9 -4.17 0.56 4.55
CA PRO A 9 -5.06 -0.50 5.02
C PRO A 9 -6.53 -0.09 5.18
N ALA A 10 -6.83 1.21 5.35
CA ALA A 10 -8.20 1.66 5.55
C ALA A 10 -9.05 1.65 4.27
N LEU A 11 -8.43 1.83 3.10
CA LEU A 11 -9.14 1.88 1.82
C LEU A 11 -9.69 0.50 1.42
N VAL A 12 -8.98 -0.58 1.75
CA VAL A 12 -9.41 -1.95 1.43
C VAL A 12 -10.64 -2.36 2.24
N MET A 13 -10.82 -1.81 3.45
CA MET A 13 -11.97 -2.12 4.32
C MET A 13 -13.27 -1.43 3.85
N LEU A 14 -13.20 -0.29 3.17
CA LEU A 14 -14.40 0.45 2.75
C LEU A 14 -15.09 -0.16 1.52
N ILE A 15 -14.38 -0.99 0.77
CA ILE A 15 -14.88 -1.64 -0.46
C ILE A 15 -15.80 -2.83 -0.15
N LEU A 16 -15.87 -3.27 1.11
CA LEU A 16 -16.49 -4.52 1.54
C LEU A 16 -17.86 -4.38 2.21
N ALA A 17 -18.47 -3.20 2.17
CA ALA A 17 -19.88 -3.13 2.48
C ALA A 17 -20.66 -4.06 1.53
N PRO A 18 -21.69 -4.80 2.00
CA PRO A 18 -22.46 -5.68 1.13
C PRO A 18 -22.97 -4.84 -0.02
N LEU A 19 -22.48 -5.16 -1.23
CA LEU A 19 -22.90 -4.52 -2.48
C LEU A 19 -24.37 -4.85 -2.71
N ALA A 20 -25.26 -4.16 -1.97
CA ALA A 20 -26.65 -4.10 -2.32
C ALA A 20 -26.76 -3.39 -3.68
N PRO A 21 -27.66 -3.81 -4.56
CA PRO A 21 -27.78 -3.28 -5.91
C PRO A 21 -28.42 -1.89 -5.89
N ALA A 22 -27.63 -0.89 -5.52
CA ALA A 22 -27.97 0.51 -5.72
C ALA A 22 -27.19 1.02 -6.93
N PHE A 23 -27.56 0.59 -8.11
CA PHE A 23 -27.23 1.27 -9.35
C PHE A 23 -28.00 2.62 -9.38
N GLY A 24 -27.44 3.61 -8.71
CA GLY A 24 -28.01 4.95 -8.64
C GLY A 24 -27.61 5.60 -7.33
N GLN A 25 -26.51 6.34 -7.33
CA GLN A 25 -26.05 7.17 -6.22
C GLN A 25 -25.58 6.38 -4.96
N ALA A 26 -24.31 6.02 -4.91
CA ALA A 26 -23.44 6.23 -3.75
C ALA A 26 -22.11 5.49 -3.93
N GLY A 27 -21.03 6.21 -3.87
CA GLY A 27 -19.72 5.66 -3.56
C GLY A 27 -19.17 4.64 -4.55
N GLY A 28 -19.22 4.93 -5.84
CA GLY A 28 -18.46 4.17 -6.82
C GLY A 28 -16.97 4.23 -6.43
N ILE A 29 -16.31 3.08 -6.45
CA ILE A 29 -14.86 3.04 -6.31
C ILE A 29 -14.28 4.02 -7.32
N ASP A 30 -13.50 4.99 -6.85
CA ASP A 30 -12.78 5.89 -7.75
C ASP A 30 -11.71 5.09 -8.49
N MET A 31 -12.06 4.67 -9.70
CA MET A 31 -11.17 3.86 -10.53
C MET A 31 -9.88 4.61 -10.88
N ALA A 32 -9.94 5.95 -11.00
CA ALA A 32 -8.76 6.76 -11.28
C ALA A 32 -7.84 6.84 -10.06
N ALA A 33 -8.40 6.90 -8.84
CA ALA A 33 -7.60 6.80 -7.61
C ALA A 33 -6.98 5.41 -7.46
N LEU A 34 -7.72 4.35 -7.80
CA LEU A 34 -7.21 2.98 -7.75
C LEU A 34 -6.11 2.75 -8.81
N ASP A 35 -6.22 3.36 -10.00
CA ASP A 35 -5.17 3.33 -11.03
C ASP A 35 -3.90 4.00 -10.55
N ARG A 36 -4.01 5.22 -10.04
CA ARG A 36 -2.87 5.95 -9.47
C ARG A 36 -2.18 5.13 -8.39
N LEU A 37 -2.93 4.60 -7.43
CA LEU A 37 -2.37 3.75 -6.38
C LEU A 37 -1.65 2.51 -6.93
N ALA A 38 -2.22 1.87 -7.96
CA ALA A 38 -1.63 0.67 -8.56
C ALA A 38 -0.40 0.98 -9.43
N GLU A 39 -0.32 2.16 -10.03
CA GLU A 39 0.83 2.63 -10.83
C GLU A 39 1.97 3.13 -9.95
N ASP A 40 1.65 3.91 -8.91
CA ASP A 40 2.65 4.48 -8.00
C ASP A 40 3.22 3.45 -7.02
N HIS A 41 2.51 2.33 -6.84
CA HIS A 41 2.89 1.33 -5.86
C HIS A 41 3.99 0.39 -6.36
N LYS A 42 5.23 0.88 -6.29
CA LYS A 42 6.42 0.06 -6.59
C LYS A 42 6.68 -0.92 -5.45
N GLN A 43 6.94 -2.17 -5.80
CA GLN A 43 7.35 -3.22 -4.88
C GLN A 43 8.64 -3.88 -5.36
N VAL A 44 9.42 -4.40 -4.41
CA VAL A 44 10.63 -5.18 -4.70
C VAL A 44 10.55 -6.58 -4.09
N PRO A 45 11.12 -7.60 -4.74
CA PRO A 45 11.33 -8.88 -4.11
C PRO A 45 12.26 -8.69 -2.90
N LEU A 46 11.77 -9.06 -1.71
CA LEU A 46 12.56 -8.98 -0.50
C LEU A 46 13.55 -10.15 -0.43
N THR A 47 14.70 -9.89 0.17
CA THR A 47 15.68 -10.90 0.56
C THR A 47 16.04 -10.70 2.04
N GLU A 48 16.59 -11.73 2.67
CA GLU A 48 17.07 -11.60 4.07
C GLU A 48 18.11 -10.48 4.21
N ASP A 49 18.97 -10.30 3.20
CA ASP A 49 19.97 -9.23 3.18
C ASP A 49 19.31 -7.84 3.10
N ILE A 50 18.37 -7.64 2.20
CA ILE A 50 17.61 -6.38 2.10
C ILE A 50 16.92 -6.05 3.42
N ILE A 51 16.24 -7.02 4.04
CA ILE A 51 15.58 -6.83 5.33
C ILE A 51 16.59 -6.49 6.43
N ASN A 52 17.74 -7.18 6.48
CA ASN A 52 18.76 -6.89 7.49
C ASN A 52 19.35 -5.48 7.32
N ARG A 53 19.64 -5.05 6.09
CA ARG A 53 20.10 -3.68 5.79
C ARG A 53 19.06 -2.64 6.20
N PHE A 54 17.80 -2.90 5.88
CA PHE A 54 16.70 -2.01 6.25
C PHE A 54 16.57 -1.87 7.78
N VAL A 55 16.51 -2.99 8.50
CA VAL A 55 16.41 -2.98 9.96
C VAL A 55 17.61 -2.26 10.60
N ALA A 56 18.83 -2.45 10.07
CA ALA A 56 20.03 -1.78 10.57
C ALA A 56 20.02 -0.26 10.31
N SER A 57 19.47 0.19 9.18
CA SER A 57 19.38 1.61 8.81
C SER A 57 18.26 2.37 9.53
N TYR A 58 17.21 1.68 9.93
CA TYR A 58 15.97 2.29 10.44
C TYR A 58 16.16 3.23 11.64
N PRO A 59 16.97 2.91 12.68
CA PRO A 59 17.22 3.82 13.79
C PRO A 59 17.88 5.14 13.36
N GLU A 60 18.80 5.09 12.40
CA GLU A 60 19.48 6.28 11.86
C GLU A 60 18.51 7.12 11.02
N MET A 61 17.70 6.49 10.17
CA MET A 61 16.64 7.15 9.41
C MET A 61 15.65 7.87 10.33
N LYS A 62 15.22 7.19 11.39
CA LYS A 62 14.32 7.79 12.40
C LYS A 62 14.98 8.98 13.10
N ALA A 63 16.27 8.89 13.42
CA ALA A 63 17.03 9.98 14.04
C ALA A 63 17.17 11.18 13.09
N VAL A 64 17.37 10.97 11.80
CA VAL A 64 17.34 12.03 10.78
C VAL A 64 15.96 12.67 10.72
N GLY A 65 14.90 11.87 10.61
CA GLY A 65 13.52 12.39 10.60
C GLY A 65 13.17 13.25 11.80
N ALA A 66 13.67 12.89 12.99
CA ALA A 66 13.45 13.65 14.22
C ALA A 66 14.16 15.03 14.24
N LYS A 67 15.25 15.21 13.48
CA LYS A 67 15.96 16.49 13.36
C LYS A 67 15.22 17.52 12.48
N PHE A 68 14.34 17.04 11.63
CA PHE A 68 13.54 17.86 10.71
C PHE A 68 12.06 17.69 11.05
N PRO A 69 11.56 18.30 12.15
CA PRO A 69 10.14 18.21 12.49
C PRO A 69 9.31 18.80 11.34
N GLN A 70 8.20 18.14 11.04
CA GLN A 70 7.23 18.67 10.08
C GLN A 70 6.70 20.00 10.65
N THR A 71 6.86 21.07 9.91
CA THR A 71 6.18 22.35 10.22
C THR A 71 4.71 22.15 9.83
N GLU A 72 3.80 22.64 10.69
CA GLU A 72 2.32 22.55 10.51
C GLU A 72 1.84 23.08 9.14
N ALA A 73 2.66 23.86 8.44
CA ALA A 73 2.38 24.36 7.08
C ALA A 73 2.37 23.29 5.98
N THR A 74 2.82 22.07 6.25
CA THR A 74 2.82 20.93 5.29
C THR A 74 1.61 20.00 5.47
N GLU A 75 0.83 20.14 6.56
CA GLU A 75 -0.37 19.32 6.77
C GLU A 75 -1.52 19.71 5.81
N ASP A 76 -1.62 20.99 5.42
CA ASP A 76 -2.66 21.48 4.49
C ASP A 76 -2.36 21.24 3.00
N LYS A 77 -1.15 20.77 2.70
CA LYS A 77 -0.70 20.40 1.35
C LYS A 77 -0.30 18.93 1.24
N ALA A 78 -0.94 18.04 1.97
CA ALA A 78 -1.03 16.66 1.52
C ALA A 78 -1.87 16.72 0.24
N SER A 79 -1.17 16.90 -0.89
CA SER A 79 -1.78 17.05 -2.19
C SER A 79 -2.64 15.81 -2.43
N GLU A 80 -3.89 16.04 -2.78
CA GLU A 80 -4.82 15.02 -3.25
C GLU A 80 -4.28 14.29 -4.50
N ASP A 81 -3.18 14.77 -5.06
CA ASP A 81 -2.56 14.35 -6.31
C ASP A 81 -1.27 13.56 -6.11
N GLY A 82 -1.13 12.67 -5.11
CA GLY A 82 -0.01 11.71 -5.06
C GLY A 82 1.40 12.28 -5.37
N ASP A 83 1.61 13.57 -5.11
CA ASP A 83 2.88 14.24 -5.37
C ASP A 83 4.00 13.52 -4.62
N ASP A 84 5.03 13.18 -5.36
CA ASP A 84 6.22 12.47 -4.94
C ASP A 84 6.70 12.98 -3.56
N GLU A 85 6.54 12.16 -2.51
CA GLU A 85 6.96 12.48 -1.15
C GLU A 85 8.42 12.93 -1.11
N LEU A 86 9.24 12.42 -2.03
CA LEU A 86 10.63 12.82 -2.20
C LEU A 86 10.77 14.23 -2.76
N ALA A 87 9.89 14.66 -3.68
CA ALA A 87 9.92 16.00 -4.26
C ALA A 87 9.50 17.06 -3.25
N SER A 88 8.60 16.74 -2.35
CA SER A 88 8.10 17.64 -1.29
C SER A 88 9.05 17.72 -0.09
N MET A 89 10.05 16.83 0.01
CA MET A 89 10.97 16.78 1.14
C MET A 89 12.00 17.93 1.10
N PRO A 90 12.27 18.62 2.26
CA PRO A 90 13.33 19.61 2.34
C PRO A 90 14.67 19.05 1.86
N PRO A 91 15.43 19.79 1.01
CA PRO A 91 16.67 19.28 0.40
C PRO A 91 17.69 18.75 1.42
N GLU A 92 17.83 19.43 2.56
CA GLU A 92 18.74 19.03 3.63
C GLU A 92 18.33 17.71 4.28
N LYS A 93 17.02 17.52 4.52
CA LYS A 93 16.46 16.26 5.04
C LYS A 93 16.71 15.14 4.04
N ARG A 94 16.36 15.39 2.77
CA ARG A 94 16.57 14.42 1.69
C ARG A 94 18.02 13.97 1.60
N LYS A 95 18.96 14.93 1.60
CA LYS A 95 20.40 14.64 1.57
C LYS A 95 20.84 13.80 2.76
N ALA A 96 20.43 14.16 3.97
CA ALA A 96 20.79 13.40 5.17
C ALA A 96 20.22 11.98 5.17
N MET A 97 18.99 11.79 4.66
CA MET A 97 18.40 10.45 4.51
C MET A 97 19.10 9.63 3.40
N GLU A 98 19.48 10.28 2.30
CA GLU A 98 20.26 9.67 1.21
C GLU A 98 21.61 9.13 1.70
N GLU A 99 22.32 9.92 2.53
CA GLU A 99 23.58 9.49 3.16
C GLU A 99 23.40 8.24 4.04
N VAL A 100 22.29 8.15 4.77
CA VAL A 100 21.99 6.95 5.57
C VAL A 100 21.66 5.76 4.67
N ALA A 101 20.83 5.95 3.64
CA ALA A 101 20.46 4.88 2.71
C ALA A 101 21.70 4.27 2.06
N THR A 102 22.57 5.11 1.49
CA THR A 102 23.79 4.67 0.80
C THR A 102 24.80 4.04 1.76
N LYS A 103 24.96 4.57 2.98
CA LYS A 103 25.80 3.97 4.05
C LYS A 103 25.40 2.53 4.35
N HIS A 104 24.10 2.23 4.31
CA HIS A 104 23.58 0.89 4.56
C HIS A 104 23.41 0.03 3.29
N GLY A 105 24.01 0.46 2.16
CA GLY A 105 24.10 -0.33 0.94
C GLY A 105 22.87 -0.29 0.05
N PHE A 106 21.97 0.67 0.26
CA PHE A 106 20.93 0.99 -0.71
C PHE A 106 21.52 1.88 -1.80
N LYS A 107 21.02 1.76 -3.00
CA LYS A 107 21.46 2.57 -4.14
C LYS A 107 21.20 4.07 -3.89
N ASP A 108 20.00 4.36 -3.40
CA ASP A 108 19.50 5.71 -3.16
C ASP A 108 18.35 5.68 -2.12
N LEU A 109 17.83 6.84 -1.76
CA LEU A 109 16.69 6.97 -0.84
C LEU A 109 15.41 6.37 -1.42
N GLU A 110 15.21 6.43 -2.74
CA GLU A 110 14.02 5.86 -3.40
C GLU A 110 13.98 4.34 -3.23
N GLU A 111 15.11 3.65 -3.40
CA GLU A 111 15.20 2.20 -3.12
C GLU A 111 14.88 1.89 -1.65
N TRP A 112 15.45 2.68 -0.73
CA TRP A 112 15.17 2.48 0.70
C TRP A 112 13.68 2.65 1.02
N MET A 113 13.02 3.67 0.47
CA MET A 113 11.59 3.93 0.65
C MET A 113 10.74 2.82 0.01
N THR A 114 11.13 2.34 -1.17
CA THR A 114 10.47 1.22 -1.84
C THR A 114 10.54 -0.06 -1.00
N VAL A 115 11.69 -0.33 -0.38
CA VAL A 115 11.84 -1.45 0.55
C VAL A 115 10.99 -1.25 1.80
N ALA A 116 10.96 -0.03 2.35
CA ALA A 116 10.15 0.31 3.52
C ALA A 116 8.66 0.06 3.26
N SER A 117 8.13 0.55 2.13
CA SER A 117 6.73 0.37 1.75
C SER A 117 6.40 -1.10 1.48
N THR A 118 7.28 -1.83 0.79
CA THR A 118 7.13 -3.27 0.54
C THR A 118 7.09 -4.09 1.84
N LEU A 119 7.98 -3.77 2.79
CA LEU A 119 8.00 -4.40 4.12
C LEU A 119 6.74 -4.08 4.92
N ALA A 120 6.33 -2.80 4.94
CA ALA A 120 5.14 -2.36 5.67
C ALA A 120 3.88 -3.05 5.14
N MET A 121 3.73 -3.14 3.82
CA MET A 121 2.61 -3.84 3.19
C MET A 121 2.61 -5.34 3.53
N SER A 122 3.75 -6.01 3.38
CA SER A 122 3.87 -7.44 3.66
C SER A 122 3.60 -7.73 5.14
N TYR A 123 4.06 -6.87 6.04
CA TYR A 123 3.81 -6.97 7.48
C TYR A 123 2.34 -6.73 7.84
N ALA A 124 1.71 -5.71 7.25
CA ALA A 124 0.29 -5.44 7.45
C ALA A 124 -0.57 -6.62 6.97
N HIS A 125 -0.24 -7.16 5.80
CA HIS A 125 -0.92 -8.33 5.22
C HIS A 125 -0.83 -9.57 6.11
N LEU A 126 0.37 -9.84 6.63
CA LEU A 126 0.60 -10.92 7.60
C LEU A 126 -0.24 -10.73 8.87
N ARG A 127 -0.36 -9.51 9.36
CA ARG A 127 -1.15 -9.20 10.58
C ARG A 127 -2.64 -9.28 10.37
N GLU A 128 -3.12 -8.90 9.22
CA GLU A 128 -4.56 -8.93 8.89
C GLU A 128 -5.04 -10.35 8.55
N GLY A 129 -4.14 -11.28 8.28
CA GLY A 129 -4.47 -12.67 7.92
C GLY A 129 -5.23 -12.81 6.61
N LYS A 130 -5.26 -11.76 5.78
CA LYS A 130 -5.91 -11.79 4.48
C LYS A 130 -4.94 -12.25 3.42
N SER A 131 -5.38 -13.15 2.56
CA SER A 131 -4.57 -13.70 1.49
C SER A 131 -4.99 -13.16 0.12
N ARG A 132 -4.11 -13.28 -0.86
CA ARG A 132 -4.44 -13.04 -2.28
C ARG A 132 -5.65 -13.90 -2.71
N GLN A 133 -5.78 -15.10 -2.14
CA GLN A 133 -6.90 -16.00 -2.40
C GLN A 133 -8.22 -15.46 -1.86
N ASP A 134 -8.21 -14.74 -0.72
CA ASP A 134 -9.42 -14.09 -0.19
C ASP A 134 -9.93 -13.01 -1.12
N LEU A 135 -9.02 -12.19 -1.67
CA LEU A 135 -9.37 -11.18 -2.67
C LEU A 135 -10.00 -11.83 -3.92
N GLN A 136 -9.35 -12.87 -4.46
CA GLN A 136 -9.89 -13.58 -5.62
C GLN A 136 -11.28 -14.14 -5.32
N THR A 137 -11.44 -14.79 -4.17
CA THR A 137 -12.75 -15.34 -3.74
C THR A 137 -13.82 -14.26 -3.66
N MET A 138 -13.47 -13.07 -3.23
CA MET A 138 -14.41 -11.94 -3.15
C MET A 138 -14.83 -11.45 -4.54
N ILE A 139 -13.87 -11.29 -5.45
CA ILE A 139 -14.15 -10.91 -6.83
C ILE A 139 -15.02 -11.95 -7.52
N ASP A 140 -14.70 -13.24 -7.37
CA ASP A 140 -15.48 -14.34 -7.94
C ASP A 140 -16.92 -14.37 -7.42
N ARG A 141 -17.12 -14.08 -6.13
CA ARG A 141 -18.48 -13.93 -5.55
C ARG A 141 -19.22 -12.74 -6.14
N ALA A 142 -18.56 -11.58 -6.30
CA ALA A 142 -19.19 -10.40 -6.89
C ALA A 142 -19.59 -10.65 -8.35
N VAL A 143 -18.73 -11.31 -9.13
CA VAL A 143 -19.03 -11.73 -10.51
C VAL A 143 -20.22 -12.69 -10.53
N THR A 144 -20.21 -13.74 -9.71
CA THR A 144 -21.32 -14.69 -9.62
C THR A 144 -22.64 -14.04 -9.22
N GLN A 145 -22.59 -13.07 -8.29
CA GLN A 145 -23.79 -12.31 -7.91
C GLN A 145 -24.32 -11.46 -9.06
N ALA A 146 -23.44 -10.83 -9.85
CA ALA A 146 -23.83 -10.06 -11.02
C ALA A 146 -24.45 -10.98 -12.12
N GLU A 147 -23.83 -12.13 -12.37
CA GLU A 147 -24.30 -13.15 -13.32
C GLU A 147 -25.73 -13.63 -13.00
N ASN A 148 -26.01 -13.88 -11.74
CA ASN A 148 -27.27 -14.44 -11.28
C ASN A 148 -28.29 -13.39 -10.84
N ASN A 149 -28.04 -12.10 -11.05
CA ASN A 149 -28.97 -11.04 -10.65
C ASN A 149 -30.13 -10.87 -11.67
N PRO A 150 -31.36 -11.28 -11.31
CA PRO A 150 -32.50 -11.19 -12.23
C PRO A 150 -32.96 -9.75 -12.49
N LYS A 151 -32.50 -8.77 -11.71
CA LYS A 151 -32.87 -7.36 -11.88
C LYS A 151 -31.99 -6.64 -12.90
N LEU A 152 -30.88 -7.26 -13.34
CA LEU A 152 -29.99 -6.67 -14.33
C LEU A 152 -30.35 -7.13 -15.74
N THR A 153 -30.33 -6.19 -16.69
CA THR A 153 -30.34 -6.54 -18.12
C THR A 153 -29.02 -7.26 -18.48
N GLN A 154 -29.00 -7.91 -19.63
CA GLN A 154 -27.76 -8.57 -20.09
C GLN A 154 -26.60 -7.59 -20.18
N GLU A 155 -26.81 -6.43 -20.80
CA GLU A 155 -25.79 -5.38 -20.94
C GLU A 155 -25.27 -4.88 -19.57
N GLN A 156 -26.18 -4.63 -18.62
CA GLN A 156 -25.81 -4.21 -17.27
C GLN A 156 -24.97 -5.28 -16.53
N ARG A 157 -25.32 -6.54 -16.76
CA ARG A 157 -24.60 -7.69 -16.17
C ARG A 157 -23.18 -7.80 -16.73
N GLU A 158 -23.04 -7.75 -18.06
CA GLU A 158 -21.73 -7.78 -18.71
C GLU A 158 -20.82 -6.63 -18.26
N LYS A 159 -21.38 -5.41 -18.17
CA LYS A 159 -20.65 -4.25 -17.66
C LYS A 159 -20.23 -4.41 -16.21
N ALA A 160 -21.11 -4.92 -15.34
CA ALA A 160 -20.76 -5.15 -13.93
C ALA A 160 -19.66 -6.19 -13.77
N ILE A 161 -19.72 -7.29 -14.53
CA ILE A 161 -18.69 -8.34 -14.51
C ILE A 161 -17.35 -7.78 -14.98
N ALA A 162 -17.33 -7.02 -16.08
CA ALA A 162 -16.10 -6.41 -16.57
C ALA A 162 -15.48 -5.47 -15.51
N GLN A 163 -16.31 -4.66 -14.87
CA GLN A 163 -15.87 -3.76 -13.80
C GLN A 163 -15.30 -4.50 -12.58
N TYR A 164 -15.94 -5.58 -12.12
CA TYR A 164 -15.42 -6.36 -10.99
C TYR A 164 -14.08 -7.01 -11.31
N ARG A 165 -13.91 -7.53 -12.53
CA ARG A 165 -12.63 -8.09 -12.98
C ARG A 165 -11.53 -7.03 -13.03
N GLU A 166 -11.82 -5.86 -13.59
CA GLU A 166 -10.90 -4.74 -13.64
C GLU A 166 -10.46 -4.30 -12.23
N ILE A 167 -11.41 -4.17 -11.30
CA ILE A 167 -11.11 -3.89 -9.89
C ILE A 167 -10.20 -4.98 -9.30
N GLY A 168 -10.52 -6.24 -9.55
CA GLY A 168 -9.72 -7.38 -9.10
C GLY A 168 -8.29 -7.32 -9.59
N ASP A 169 -8.07 -7.03 -10.86
CA ASP A 169 -6.76 -6.91 -11.48
C ASP A 169 -5.94 -5.76 -10.87
N LYS A 170 -6.58 -4.62 -10.61
CA LYS A 170 -5.93 -3.47 -9.95
C LYS A 170 -5.58 -3.78 -8.50
N LEU A 171 -6.50 -4.35 -7.73
CA LEU A 171 -6.25 -4.75 -6.35
C LEU A 171 -5.18 -5.85 -6.25
N ALA A 172 -5.08 -6.74 -7.25
CA ALA A 172 -4.02 -7.75 -7.28
C ALA A 172 -2.62 -7.14 -7.41
N LYS A 173 -2.48 -5.99 -8.07
CA LYS A 173 -1.21 -5.25 -8.15
C LYS A 173 -0.80 -4.65 -6.80
N LEU A 174 -1.76 -4.35 -5.95
CA LEU A 174 -1.56 -3.82 -4.59
C LEU A 174 -1.31 -4.91 -3.55
N GLN A 175 -1.34 -6.19 -3.93
CA GLN A 175 -1.01 -7.29 -3.03
C GLN A 175 0.51 -7.45 -2.93
N PRO A 176 1.04 -7.88 -1.77
CA PRO A 176 2.46 -8.18 -1.63
C PRO A 176 2.93 -9.17 -2.69
N LEU A 177 4.16 -8.99 -3.17
CA LEU A 177 4.78 -9.93 -4.09
C LEU A 177 4.85 -11.34 -3.47
N PRO A 178 4.72 -12.41 -4.28
CA PRO A 178 4.90 -13.78 -3.81
C PRO A 178 6.23 -13.95 -3.09
N GLY A 179 6.22 -14.60 -1.94
CA GLY A 179 7.41 -14.85 -1.11
C GLY A 179 7.74 -13.72 -0.11
N ASN A 180 7.27 -12.49 -0.32
CA ASN A 180 7.55 -11.40 0.61
C ASN A 180 6.89 -11.62 1.99
N ILE A 181 5.65 -12.13 2.00
CA ILE A 181 4.90 -12.39 3.25
C ILE A 181 5.61 -13.49 4.06
N GLU A 182 5.94 -14.59 3.42
CA GLU A 182 6.61 -15.73 4.05
C GLU A 182 7.99 -15.34 4.60
N LEU A 183 8.71 -14.49 3.86
CA LEU A 183 10.00 -14.00 4.32
C LEU A 183 9.87 -13.05 5.51
N VAL A 184 8.87 -12.15 5.49
CA VAL A 184 8.59 -11.25 6.62
C VAL A 184 8.15 -12.06 7.84
N GLU A 185 7.32 -13.10 7.66
CA GLU A 185 6.95 -14.02 8.75
C GLU A 185 8.17 -14.70 9.35
N LYS A 186 9.05 -15.26 8.51
CA LYS A 186 10.32 -15.87 8.96
C LYS A 186 11.19 -14.89 9.75
N MET A 187 11.19 -13.62 9.37
CA MET A 187 12.01 -12.57 9.98
C MET A 187 11.25 -11.68 10.96
N ILE A 188 10.07 -12.10 11.41
CA ILE A 188 9.14 -11.28 12.20
C ILE A 188 9.78 -10.67 13.44
N GLY A 189 10.66 -11.41 14.11
CA GLY A 189 11.39 -10.93 15.31
C GLY A 189 12.26 -9.71 15.05
N LYS A 190 12.76 -9.53 13.82
CA LYS A 190 13.54 -8.36 13.40
C LYS A 190 12.66 -7.25 12.83
N VAL A 191 11.65 -7.62 12.06
CA VAL A 191 10.77 -6.68 11.34
C VAL A 191 9.78 -6.01 12.27
N ALA A 192 9.12 -6.77 13.15
CA ALA A 192 8.07 -6.21 14.01
C ALA A 192 8.52 -5.03 14.90
N PRO A 193 9.73 -4.98 15.48
CA PRO A 193 10.16 -3.84 16.27
C PRO A 193 10.26 -2.54 15.47
N VAL A 194 10.62 -2.60 14.18
CA VAL A 194 10.76 -1.42 13.32
C VAL A 194 9.45 -1.06 12.62
N MET A 195 8.54 -2.04 12.43
CA MET A 195 7.22 -1.85 11.82
C MET A 195 6.13 -1.51 12.86
N LYS A 196 6.38 -1.65 14.14
CA LYS A 196 5.49 -1.12 15.18
C LYS A 196 5.55 0.40 15.13
N ILE A 197 4.76 0.96 14.25
CA ILE A 197 4.46 2.39 14.22
C ILE A 197 3.66 2.66 15.50
N GLN A 198 4.32 3.32 16.44
CA GLN A 198 3.68 3.84 17.64
C GLN A 198 2.86 5.06 17.28
#